data_28f9c9ec62df4efdba253965b8cf7824
#
_entry.id   28f9c9ec62df4efdba253965b8cf7824
#
_cell.length_a   1.000
_cell.length_b   1.000
_cell.length_c   1.000
_cell.angle_alpha   90.00
_cell.angle_beta   90.00
_cell.angle_gamma   90.00
#
_symmetry.space_group_name_H-M   'P 1'
#
loop_
_entity.id
_entity.type
_entity.pdbx_description
1 polymer ?
#
loop_
_entity_poly.entity_id
_entity_poly.type
_entity_poly.pdbx_seq_one_letter_code
_entity_poly.pdbx_strand_id
1 'polypeptide(L)'
;MYFNVSGEASPCWKLPGYVDTWSHERSVKEIWFGENFQKYRDALSQSIFLDRCKECEKDIANDVWPLAKAYENFPVQEYPSMMELELSNRCNLECIMCSPMLSSGLAKKAGLPLLEPYDDTFREQLKEFYPHLKELRFNGGEPFAQQIVLDICEDVSKIAPDLEISIATNGTVMNKVVRHLMDVCNLKINISIDSLIPERYSKIRVNGDLNKVMKNFDTFKEYCDKHKRNLCIMVNPMRNNWEEMPHFLDFCHEHNVYLWFNTILYPPQCAIHNLPSDKLETIYNELSKETKKRTGMKNFKILNHLVEDQIKNWLLDSYT
;
A
#
# COMPACT_ATOMS: atom_id res chain seq x y z
N MET A 1 -8.18 -9.18 7.20
CA MET A 1 -9.49 -8.50 7.00
C MET A 1 -9.23 -7.12 6.43
N TYR A 2 -9.94 -6.74 5.38
CA TYR A 2 -9.79 -5.47 4.69
C TYR A 2 -11.11 -4.70 4.65
N PHE A 3 -11.04 -3.39 4.88
CA PHE A 3 -12.15 -2.44 4.72
C PHE A 3 -11.76 -1.35 3.73
N ASN A 4 -12.63 -1.05 2.76
CA ASN A 4 -12.40 -0.03 1.76
C ASN A 4 -13.12 1.29 2.05
N VAL A 5 -12.85 2.31 1.26
CA VAL A 5 -13.41 3.67 1.39
C VAL A 5 -14.95 3.76 1.22
N SER A 6 -15.61 2.68 0.83
CA SER A 6 -17.08 2.61 0.65
C SER A 6 -17.80 1.88 1.79
N GLY A 7 -17.11 1.48 2.85
CA GLY A 7 -17.70 0.69 3.93
C GLY A 7 -17.73 -0.81 3.68
N GLU A 8 -17.17 -1.26 2.55
CA GLU A 8 -17.20 -2.66 2.13
C GLU A 8 -16.05 -3.44 2.75
N ALA A 9 -16.30 -4.71 3.09
CA ALA A 9 -15.36 -5.61 3.73
C ALA A 9 -15.02 -6.83 2.88
N SER A 10 -13.75 -7.25 2.93
CA SER A 10 -13.22 -8.42 2.21
C SER A 10 -12.16 -9.16 3.04
N PRO A 11 -11.89 -10.45 2.79
CA PRO A 11 -10.78 -11.17 3.39
C PRO A 11 -9.41 -10.54 3.13
N CYS A 12 -9.20 -10.00 1.92
CA CYS A 12 -8.00 -9.26 1.54
C CYS A 12 -8.35 -8.18 0.50
N TRP A 13 -7.46 -7.20 0.30
CA TRP A 13 -7.66 -6.09 -0.63
C TRP A 13 -7.65 -6.52 -2.11
N LYS A 14 -6.99 -7.65 -2.46
CA LYS A 14 -6.92 -8.17 -3.84
C LYS A 14 -8.20 -8.90 -4.28
N LEU A 15 -9.08 -9.26 -3.35
CA LEU A 15 -10.30 -9.99 -3.68
C LEU A 15 -11.20 -9.12 -4.57
N PRO A 16 -11.57 -9.56 -5.80
CA PRO A 16 -12.47 -8.79 -6.66
C PRO A 16 -13.83 -8.56 -6.00
N GLY A 17 -14.23 -7.29 -5.82
CA GLY A 17 -15.44 -6.90 -5.10
C GLY A 17 -15.33 -7.14 -3.57
N TYR A 18 -16.46 -7.14 -2.90
CA TYR A 18 -16.57 -7.29 -1.44
C TYR A 18 -17.41 -8.50 -1.06
N VAL A 19 -17.38 -8.89 0.20
CA VAL A 19 -18.16 -10.02 0.73
C VAL A 19 -19.17 -9.63 1.81
N ASP A 20 -18.96 -8.46 2.45
CA ASP A 20 -19.85 -7.90 3.46
C ASP A 20 -19.73 -6.37 3.46
N THR A 21 -20.57 -5.66 4.21
CA THR A 21 -20.53 -4.20 4.32
C THR A 21 -20.77 -3.81 5.77
N TRP A 22 -19.94 -2.91 6.29
CA TRP A 22 -20.13 -2.33 7.62
C TRP A 22 -21.28 -1.32 7.61
N SER A 23 -22.08 -1.33 8.65
CA SER A 23 -23.10 -0.32 8.96
C SER A 23 -23.33 -0.27 10.47
N HIS A 24 -24.15 0.66 10.96
CA HIS A 24 -24.54 0.70 12.36
C HIS A 24 -25.33 -0.56 12.81
N GLU A 25 -25.98 -1.25 11.87
CA GLU A 25 -26.71 -2.51 12.11
C GLU A 25 -25.87 -3.75 11.82
N ARG A 26 -24.64 -3.58 11.27
CA ARG A 26 -23.74 -4.67 10.89
C ARG A 26 -22.33 -4.39 11.36
N SER A 27 -22.03 -4.82 12.58
CA SER A 27 -20.76 -4.53 13.26
C SER A 27 -19.55 -5.27 12.63
N VAL A 28 -18.33 -4.78 12.93
CA VAL A 28 -17.06 -5.42 12.55
C VAL A 28 -16.99 -6.87 13.02
N LYS A 29 -17.50 -7.15 14.24
CA LYS A 29 -17.53 -8.50 14.81
C LYS A 29 -18.49 -9.42 14.06
N GLU A 30 -19.70 -8.96 13.77
CA GLU A 30 -20.68 -9.74 13.00
C GLU A 30 -20.21 -10.00 11.57
N ILE A 31 -19.46 -9.07 10.95
CA ILE A 31 -18.82 -9.26 9.65
C ILE A 31 -17.75 -10.36 9.75
N TRP A 32 -16.82 -10.25 10.71
CA TRP A 32 -15.72 -11.20 10.84
C TRP A 32 -16.20 -12.62 11.17
N PHE A 33 -17.12 -12.77 12.14
CA PHE A 33 -17.65 -14.06 12.55
C PHE A 33 -18.86 -14.53 11.71
N GLY A 34 -19.31 -13.71 10.75
CA GLY A 34 -20.43 -14.02 9.86
C GLY A 34 -20.09 -15.07 8.80
N GLU A 35 -21.14 -15.68 8.23
CA GLU A 35 -21.05 -16.78 7.26
C GLU A 35 -20.19 -16.41 6.03
N ASN A 36 -20.28 -15.16 5.56
CA ASN A 36 -19.54 -14.69 4.40
C ASN A 36 -18.02 -14.83 4.58
N PHE A 37 -17.49 -14.36 5.74
CA PHE A 37 -16.07 -14.50 6.06
C PHE A 37 -15.71 -15.91 6.49
N GLN A 38 -16.60 -16.62 7.20
CA GLN A 38 -16.39 -18.01 7.62
C GLN A 38 -16.16 -18.93 6.42
N LYS A 39 -16.94 -18.77 5.35
CA LYS A 39 -16.77 -19.50 4.11
C LYS A 39 -15.34 -19.43 3.54
N TYR A 40 -14.73 -18.23 3.57
CA TYR A 40 -13.33 -18.07 3.11
C TYR A 40 -12.33 -18.71 4.07
N ARG A 41 -12.53 -18.57 5.39
CA ARG A 41 -11.65 -19.21 6.38
C ARG A 41 -11.69 -20.73 6.27
N ASP A 42 -12.87 -21.30 6.16
CA ASP A 42 -13.06 -22.76 6.05
C ASP A 42 -12.42 -23.31 4.78
N ALA A 43 -12.62 -22.65 3.65
CA ALA A 43 -12.02 -23.04 2.38
C ALA A 43 -10.48 -22.96 2.43
N LEU A 44 -9.94 -21.82 2.86
CA LEU A 44 -8.49 -21.60 2.92
C LEU A 44 -7.81 -22.50 3.96
N SER A 45 -8.46 -22.84 5.07
CA SER A 45 -7.93 -23.80 6.07
C SER A 45 -7.72 -25.20 5.49
N GLN A 46 -8.47 -25.54 4.44
CA GLN A 46 -8.36 -26.79 3.70
C GLN A 46 -7.53 -26.65 2.40
N SER A 47 -6.83 -25.51 2.22
CA SER A 47 -6.10 -25.17 0.99
C SER A 47 -6.99 -25.12 -0.26
N ILE A 48 -8.28 -24.82 -0.09
CA ILE A 48 -9.23 -24.63 -1.17
C ILE A 48 -9.33 -23.15 -1.51
N PHE A 49 -9.02 -22.79 -2.75
CA PHE A 49 -9.16 -21.42 -3.26
C PHE A 49 -10.53 -21.26 -3.92
N LEU A 50 -11.37 -20.41 -3.35
CA LEU A 50 -12.66 -20.06 -3.96
C LEU A 50 -12.44 -19.29 -5.27
N ASP A 51 -13.44 -19.26 -6.16
CA ASP A 51 -13.30 -18.69 -7.52
C ASP A 51 -12.66 -17.30 -7.55
N ARG A 52 -12.99 -16.43 -6.60
CA ARG A 52 -12.41 -15.08 -6.50
C ARG A 52 -10.96 -15.08 -5.99
N CYS A 53 -10.42 -16.22 -5.55
CA CYS A 53 -9.02 -16.41 -5.10
C CYS A 53 -8.18 -17.19 -6.12
N LYS A 54 -8.74 -17.63 -7.25
CA LYS A 54 -8.07 -18.48 -8.25
C LYS A 54 -6.82 -17.87 -8.87
N GLU A 55 -6.76 -16.55 -8.96
CA GLU A 55 -5.55 -15.87 -9.43
C GLU A 55 -4.38 -16.10 -8.47
N CYS A 56 -4.60 -15.96 -7.16
CA CYS A 56 -3.56 -16.26 -6.17
C CYS A 56 -3.18 -17.73 -6.15
N GLU A 57 -4.13 -18.66 -6.35
CA GLU A 57 -3.85 -20.10 -6.49
C GLU A 57 -2.91 -20.36 -7.66
N LYS A 58 -3.19 -19.76 -8.82
CA LYS A 58 -2.35 -19.88 -10.02
C LYS A 58 -0.96 -19.30 -9.80
N ASP A 59 -0.86 -18.14 -9.17
CA ASP A 59 0.41 -17.48 -8.86
C ASP A 59 1.27 -18.37 -7.93
N ILE A 60 0.65 -18.95 -6.90
CA ILE A 60 1.33 -19.86 -5.96
C ILE A 60 1.82 -21.12 -6.68
N ALA A 61 0.98 -21.72 -7.54
CA ALA A 61 1.33 -22.91 -8.29
C ALA A 61 2.50 -22.70 -9.26
N ASN A 62 2.65 -21.47 -9.77
CA ASN A 62 3.73 -21.09 -10.69
C ASN A 62 4.96 -20.51 -9.98
N ASP A 63 5.02 -20.52 -8.65
CA ASP A 63 6.07 -19.89 -7.83
C ASP A 63 6.34 -18.41 -8.20
N VAL A 64 5.36 -17.75 -8.77
CA VAL A 64 5.37 -16.30 -8.98
C VAL A 64 5.21 -15.68 -7.60
N TRP A 65 5.86 -14.51 -7.33
CA TRP A 65 5.74 -13.84 -6.03
C TRP A 65 4.28 -13.39 -5.78
N PRO A 66 3.43 -14.22 -5.20
CA PRO A 66 2.04 -13.87 -5.05
C PRO A 66 1.85 -13.00 -3.81
N LEU A 67 0.90 -12.08 -3.89
CA LEU A 67 0.49 -11.28 -2.75
C LEU A 67 0.05 -12.15 -1.56
N ALA A 68 -0.44 -13.36 -1.82
CA ALA A 68 -0.77 -14.33 -0.78
C ALA A 68 0.43 -14.68 0.11
N LYS A 69 1.66 -14.78 -0.43
CA LYS A 69 2.88 -15.02 0.38
C LYS A 69 3.17 -13.90 1.37
N ALA A 70 2.66 -12.69 1.14
CA ALA A 70 2.80 -11.58 2.09
C ALA A 70 2.07 -11.83 3.41
N TYR A 71 1.13 -12.78 3.44
CA TYR A 71 0.35 -13.14 4.62
C TYR A 71 0.83 -14.40 5.35
N GLU A 72 1.83 -15.14 4.81
CA GLU A 72 2.33 -16.40 5.39
C GLU A 72 2.84 -16.25 6.84
N ASN A 73 3.32 -15.07 7.19
CA ASN A 73 3.85 -14.79 8.54
C ASN A 73 2.77 -14.46 9.58
N PHE A 74 1.50 -14.40 9.17
CA PHE A 74 0.40 -14.13 10.07
C PHE A 74 -0.22 -15.43 10.58
N PRO A 75 -0.36 -15.62 11.91
CA PRO A 75 -0.93 -16.85 12.44
C PRO A 75 -2.41 -16.95 12.10
N VAL A 76 -2.86 -18.19 11.86
CA VAL A 76 -4.28 -18.52 11.83
C VAL A 76 -4.78 -18.57 13.27
N GLN A 77 -5.79 -17.80 13.59
CA GLN A 77 -6.39 -17.68 14.91
C GLN A 77 -7.86 -17.28 14.81
N GLU A 78 -8.58 -17.25 15.94
CA GLU A 78 -10.00 -16.92 15.99
C GLU A 78 -10.30 -15.51 15.46
N TYR A 79 -9.53 -14.51 15.93
CA TYR A 79 -9.59 -13.13 15.43
C TYR A 79 -8.62 -12.92 14.24
N PRO A 80 -8.79 -11.85 13.43
CA PRO A 80 -7.83 -11.56 12.38
C PRO A 80 -6.46 -11.23 12.99
N SER A 81 -5.38 -11.74 12.40
CA SER A 81 -4.02 -11.38 12.78
C SER A 81 -3.57 -10.06 12.16
N MET A 82 -4.24 -9.64 11.08
CA MET A 82 -3.96 -8.40 10.37
C MET A 82 -5.27 -7.78 9.88
N MET A 83 -5.37 -6.47 10.04
CA MET A 83 -6.43 -5.66 9.42
C MET A 83 -5.80 -4.59 8.54
N GLU A 84 -6.43 -4.34 7.41
CA GLU A 84 -6.03 -3.31 6.45
C GLU A 84 -7.22 -2.39 6.19
N LEU A 85 -7.02 -1.09 6.39
CA LEU A 85 -8.08 -0.10 6.45
C LEU A 85 -7.83 1.03 5.44
N GLU A 86 -8.79 1.26 4.55
CA GLU A 86 -8.92 2.44 3.70
C GLU A 86 -10.17 3.21 4.13
N LEU A 87 -10.02 4.09 5.12
CA LEU A 87 -11.17 4.66 5.84
C LEU A 87 -11.81 5.88 5.16
N SER A 88 -11.07 6.55 4.26
CA SER A 88 -11.57 7.72 3.54
C SER A 88 -10.77 7.96 2.27
N ASN A 89 -11.39 8.61 1.28
CA ASN A 89 -10.68 9.16 0.13
C ASN A 89 -10.10 10.57 0.39
N ARG A 90 -10.10 11.05 1.63
CA ARG A 90 -9.49 12.33 2.02
C ARG A 90 -8.00 12.30 1.73
N CYS A 91 -7.56 13.11 0.76
CA CYS A 91 -6.17 13.25 0.35
C CYS A 91 -5.90 14.69 -0.05
N ASN A 92 -4.71 15.17 0.24
CA ASN A 92 -4.27 16.52 -0.14
C ASN A 92 -3.54 16.55 -1.50
N LEU A 93 -3.37 15.40 -2.17
CA LEU A 93 -2.76 15.27 -3.49
C LEU A 93 -3.76 14.77 -4.54
N GLU A 94 -3.45 15.05 -5.83
CA GLU A 94 -4.21 14.66 -7.00
C GLU A 94 -3.31 13.92 -8.00
N CYS A 95 -2.66 12.85 -7.54
CA CYS A 95 -1.67 12.11 -8.33
C CYS A 95 -2.25 11.56 -9.63
N ILE A 96 -1.47 11.62 -10.72
CA ILE A 96 -1.94 11.23 -12.07
C ILE A 96 -2.33 9.75 -12.20
N MET A 97 -1.77 8.87 -11.33
CA MET A 97 -2.08 7.44 -11.29
C MET A 97 -3.17 7.10 -10.27
N CYS A 98 -3.69 8.07 -9.54
CA CYS A 98 -4.73 7.83 -8.53
C CYS A 98 -6.14 7.87 -9.14
N SER A 99 -7.11 7.43 -8.36
CA SER A 99 -8.53 7.44 -8.74
C SER A 99 -9.36 8.39 -7.86
N PRO A 100 -10.52 8.83 -8.31
CA PRO A 100 -11.49 9.58 -7.50
C PRO A 100 -11.93 8.84 -6.22
N MET A 101 -11.85 7.52 -6.21
CA MET A 101 -12.17 6.70 -5.02
C MET A 101 -11.14 6.84 -3.91
N LEU A 102 -9.89 7.25 -4.23
CA LEU A 102 -8.78 7.35 -3.27
C LEU A 102 -8.21 8.76 -3.16
N SER A 103 -8.79 9.77 -3.83
CA SER A 103 -8.39 11.17 -3.72
C SER A 103 -9.59 12.10 -3.75
N SER A 104 -9.83 12.80 -2.65
CA SER A 104 -10.93 13.76 -2.52
C SER A 104 -10.82 14.92 -3.51
N GLY A 105 -9.60 15.33 -3.91
CA GLY A 105 -9.39 16.34 -4.94
C GLY A 105 -9.84 15.85 -6.32
N LEU A 106 -9.48 14.62 -6.69
CA LEU A 106 -9.94 13.98 -7.94
C LEU A 106 -11.44 13.69 -7.89
N ALA A 107 -11.99 13.25 -6.76
CA ALA A 107 -13.42 13.05 -6.57
C ALA A 107 -14.20 14.35 -6.82
N LYS A 108 -13.77 15.46 -6.23
CA LYS A 108 -14.36 16.78 -6.45
C LYS A 108 -14.34 17.20 -7.93
N LYS A 109 -13.25 16.97 -8.65
CA LYS A 109 -13.13 17.24 -10.09
C LYS A 109 -14.08 16.37 -10.92
N ALA A 110 -14.34 15.14 -10.47
CA ALA A 110 -15.27 14.21 -11.11
C ALA A 110 -16.73 14.39 -10.67
N GLY A 111 -17.04 15.37 -9.82
CA GLY A 111 -18.39 15.57 -9.27
C GLY A 111 -18.83 14.49 -8.28
N LEU A 112 -17.88 13.77 -7.68
CA LEU A 112 -18.12 12.71 -6.71
C LEU A 112 -17.95 13.23 -5.27
N PRO A 113 -18.61 12.59 -4.28
CA PRO A 113 -18.52 13.00 -2.88
C PRO A 113 -17.18 12.69 -2.24
N LEU A 114 -16.92 13.34 -1.10
CA LEU A 114 -15.99 12.86 -0.11
C LEU A 114 -16.56 11.58 0.52
N LEU A 115 -15.76 10.51 0.57
CA LEU A 115 -16.15 9.23 1.16
C LEU A 115 -15.56 9.13 2.56
N GLU A 116 -16.41 9.08 3.57
CA GLU A 116 -16.08 8.92 4.99
C GLU A 116 -17.18 8.08 5.67
N PRO A 117 -17.30 6.77 5.29
CA PRO A 117 -18.39 5.94 5.78
C PRO A 117 -18.24 5.55 7.26
N TYR A 118 -17.02 5.64 7.80
CA TYR A 118 -16.69 5.18 9.14
C TYR A 118 -16.71 6.32 10.17
N ASP A 119 -17.23 6.05 11.34
CA ASP A 119 -17.37 6.99 12.45
C ASP A 119 -16.83 6.43 13.79
N ASP A 120 -17.14 7.09 14.89
CA ASP A 120 -16.75 6.66 16.22
C ASP A 120 -17.33 5.29 16.60
N THR A 121 -18.47 4.87 16.03
CA THR A 121 -19.05 3.53 16.27
C THR A 121 -18.14 2.46 15.68
N PHE A 122 -17.65 2.65 14.45
CA PHE A 122 -16.67 1.76 13.83
C PHE A 122 -15.38 1.70 14.65
N ARG A 123 -14.85 2.87 15.04
CA ARG A 123 -13.65 3.00 15.86
C ARG A 123 -13.77 2.25 17.20
N GLU A 124 -14.88 2.40 17.92
CA GLU A 124 -15.12 1.68 19.18
C GLU A 124 -15.16 0.15 18.98
N GLN A 125 -15.76 -0.32 17.87
CA GLN A 125 -15.81 -1.74 17.55
C GLN A 125 -14.42 -2.34 17.24
N LEU A 126 -13.48 -1.55 16.72
CA LEU A 126 -12.12 -2.02 16.45
C LEU A 126 -11.33 -2.32 17.73
N LYS A 127 -11.66 -1.70 18.86
CA LYS A 127 -10.92 -1.87 20.13
C LYS A 127 -10.88 -3.31 20.61
N GLU A 128 -11.94 -4.09 20.36
CA GLU A 128 -11.98 -5.52 20.65
C GLU A 128 -10.91 -6.30 19.86
N PHE A 129 -10.54 -5.84 18.67
CA PHE A 129 -9.63 -6.53 17.77
C PHE A 129 -8.15 -6.26 18.06
N TYR A 130 -7.79 -5.07 18.55
CA TYR A 130 -6.39 -4.66 18.70
C TYR A 130 -5.52 -5.65 19.47
N PRO A 131 -5.95 -6.28 20.59
CA PRO A 131 -5.13 -7.25 21.31
C PRO A 131 -4.80 -8.53 20.51
N HIS A 132 -5.54 -8.80 19.44
CA HIS A 132 -5.40 -10.00 18.63
C HIS A 132 -4.58 -9.74 17.35
N LEU A 133 -4.38 -8.47 16.96
CA LEU A 133 -3.66 -8.10 15.77
C LEU A 133 -2.13 -8.15 15.98
N LYS A 134 -1.41 -8.51 14.94
CA LYS A 134 0.03 -8.30 14.81
C LYS A 134 0.36 -7.08 13.98
N GLU A 135 -0.49 -6.75 13.02
CA GLU A 135 -0.32 -5.57 12.16
C GLU A 135 -1.69 -4.94 11.85
N LEU A 136 -1.74 -3.62 11.97
CA LEU A 136 -2.85 -2.79 11.53
C LEU A 136 -2.32 -1.86 10.41
N ARG A 137 -2.88 -1.95 9.20
CA ARG A 137 -2.42 -1.18 8.04
C ARG A 137 -3.41 -0.09 7.69
N PHE A 138 -2.88 1.10 7.41
CA PHE A 138 -3.65 2.21 6.86
C PHE A 138 -3.16 2.57 5.48
N ASN A 139 -4.08 2.47 4.52
CA ASN A 139 -3.94 2.88 3.13
C ASN A 139 -5.08 3.83 2.75
N GLY A 140 -5.20 4.16 1.45
CA GLY A 140 -6.30 4.97 0.93
C GLY A 140 -6.23 6.45 1.34
N GLY A 141 -6.46 7.36 0.40
CA GLY A 141 -6.29 8.79 0.62
C GLY A 141 -4.90 9.15 1.16
N GLU A 142 -4.87 10.00 2.18
CA GLU A 142 -3.67 10.27 3.00
C GLU A 142 -4.01 9.99 4.47
N PRO A 143 -3.51 8.89 5.07
CA PRO A 143 -3.87 8.50 6.42
C PRO A 143 -3.62 9.58 7.48
N PHE A 144 -2.50 10.30 7.41
CA PHE A 144 -2.19 11.39 8.35
C PHE A 144 -3.05 12.67 8.17
N ALA A 145 -3.91 12.72 7.14
CA ALA A 145 -4.90 13.77 6.94
C ALA A 145 -6.33 13.35 7.37
N GLN A 146 -6.51 12.12 7.88
CA GLN A 146 -7.79 11.55 8.27
C GLN A 146 -7.90 11.50 9.79
N GLN A 147 -8.83 12.25 10.39
CA GLN A 147 -8.97 12.32 11.86
C GLN A 147 -9.23 10.94 12.47
N ILE A 148 -10.08 10.14 11.86
CA ILE A 148 -10.39 8.79 12.36
C ILE A 148 -9.14 7.88 12.42
N VAL A 149 -8.20 8.00 11.48
CA VAL A 149 -6.93 7.26 11.52
C VAL A 149 -6.07 7.69 12.70
N LEU A 150 -5.98 9.02 12.95
CA LEU A 150 -5.22 9.57 14.06
C LEU A 150 -5.80 9.11 15.40
N ASP A 151 -7.13 9.11 15.53
CA ASP A 151 -7.86 8.67 16.72
C ASP A 151 -7.70 7.16 16.96
N ILE A 152 -7.74 6.34 15.92
CA ILE A 152 -7.46 4.89 16.02
C ILE A 152 -6.02 4.64 16.47
N CYS A 153 -5.03 5.35 15.92
CA CYS A 153 -3.64 5.23 16.37
C CYS A 153 -3.50 5.57 17.86
N GLU A 154 -4.20 6.59 18.33
CA GLU A 154 -4.22 7.00 19.74
C GLU A 154 -4.87 5.93 20.64
N ASP A 155 -5.93 5.25 20.16
CA ASP A 155 -6.54 4.13 20.90
C ASP A 155 -5.59 2.93 20.96
N VAL A 156 -4.95 2.60 19.85
CA VAL A 156 -3.97 1.50 19.79
C VAL A 156 -2.81 1.75 20.74
N SER A 157 -2.30 2.97 20.84
CA SER A 157 -1.20 3.30 21.75
C SER A 157 -1.52 3.02 23.22
N LYS A 158 -2.81 3.06 23.59
CA LYS A 158 -3.30 2.83 24.97
C LYS A 158 -3.68 1.37 25.23
N ILE A 159 -4.24 0.68 24.22
CA ILE A 159 -4.82 -0.66 24.36
C ILE A 159 -3.83 -1.75 23.98
N ALA A 160 -3.05 -1.54 22.92
CA ALA A 160 -2.10 -2.51 22.36
C ALA A 160 -0.83 -1.80 21.86
N PRO A 161 0.01 -1.22 22.76
CA PRO A 161 1.14 -0.36 22.38
C PRO A 161 2.21 -1.07 21.54
N ASP A 162 2.28 -2.40 21.58
CA ASP A 162 3.20 -3.21 20.80
C ASP A 162 2.67 -3.55 19.39
N LEU A 163 1.39 -3.30 19.10
CA LEU A 163 0.80 -3.54 17.79
C LEU A 163 1.50 -2.68 16.73
N GLU A 164 2.05 -3.35 15.70
CA GLU A 164 2.66 -2.65 14.55
C GLU A 164 1.56 -1.96 13.73
N ILE A 165 1.68 -0.64 13.59
CA ILE A 165 0.81 0.17 12.74
C ILE A 165 1.59 0.54 11.48
N SER A 166 1.21 -0.03 10.35
CA SER A 166 1.80 0.24 9.03
C SER A 166 1.04 1.38 8.34
N ILE A 167 1.72 2.48 8.04
CA ILE A 167 1.15 3.66 7.41
C ILE A 167 1.73 3.83 6.00
N ALA A 168 0.87 3.80 4.98
CA ALA A 168 1.22 4.22 3.62
C ALA A 168 0.88 5.70 3.44
N THR A 169 1.89 6.57 3.44
CA THR A 169 1.72 8.02 3.38
C THR A 169 2.36 8.62 2.13
N ASN A 170 1.82 9.73 1.65
CA ASN A 170 2.46 10.54 0.62
C ASN A 170 3.61 11.41 1.16
N GLY A 171 3.89 11.35 2.47
CA GLY A 171 4.99 12.03 3.13
C GLY A 171 4.82 13.55 3.29
N THR A 172 3.70 14.15 2.89
CA THR A 172 3.54 15.61 2.94
C THR A 172 3.07 16.14 4.29
N VAL A 173 2.50 15.27 5.14
CA VAL A 173 1.92 15.65 6.44
C VAL A 173 2.91 15.32 7.55
N MET A 174 3.38 16.37 8.24
CA MET A 174 4.23 16.26 9.43
C MET A 174 3.88 17.41 10.38
N ASN A 175 2.89 17.21 11.21
CA ASN A 175 2.40 18.15 12.20
C ASN A 175 2.66 17.65 13.62
N LYS A 176 2.20 18.37 14.64
CA LYS A 176 2.38 18.02 16.05
C LYS A 176 1.72 16.69 16.41
N VAL A 177 0.57 16.36 15.79
CA VAL A 177 -0.15 15.11 16.04
C VAL A 177 0.63 13.93 15.48
N VAL A 178 1.12 14.01 14.22
CA VAL A 178 1.95 12.94 13.63
C VAL A 178 3.21 12.71 14.47
N ARG A 179 3.87 13.78 14.95
CA ARG A 179 5.05 13.65 15.83
C ARG A 179 4.70 12.96 17.14
N HIS A 180 3.57 13.32 17.75
CA HIS A 180 3.08 12.65 18.95
C HIS A 180 2.83 11.15 18.71
N LEU A 181 2.17 10.77 17.62
CA LEU A 181 1.96 9.37 17.28
C LEU A 181 3.28 8.61 17.04
N MET A 182 4.30 9.27 16.48
CA MET A 182 5.64 8.68 16.38
C MET A 182 6.27 8.40 17.75
N ASP A 183 5.93 9.17 18.77
CA ASP A 183 6.46 8.97 20.14
C ASP A 183 5.72 7.84 20.88
N VAL A 184 4.41 7.64 20.63
CA VAL A 184 3.57 6.74 21.42
C VAL A 184 3.17 5.45 20.72
N CYS A 185 3.28 5.35 19.38
CA CYS A 185 2.88 4.20 18.59
C CYS A 185 4.06 3.43 18.01
N ASN A 186 3.83 2.13 17.74
CA ASN A 186 4.74 1.29 16.99
C ASN A 186 4.52 1.47 15.48
N LEU A 187 5.00 2.58 14.90
CA LEU A 187 4.77 2.90 13.49
C LEU A 187 5.81 2.26 12.56
N LYS A 188 5.33 1.63 11.49
CA LYS A 188 6.07 1.24 10.30
C LYS A 188 5.67 2.19 9.16
N ILE A 189 6.63 2.91 8.62
CA ILE A 189 6.36 4.00 7.68
C ILE A 189 6.71 3.57 6.25
N ASN A 190 5.75 3.74 5.34
CA ASN A 190 5.91 3.53 3.91
C ASN A 190 5.63 4.85 3.20
N ILE A 191 6.67 5.50 2.66
CA ILE A 191 6.54 6.80 2.01
C ILE A 191 6.46 6.60 0.50
N SER A 192 5.42 7.13 -0.10
CA SER A 192 5.21 7.07 -1.54
C SER A 192 5.93 8.23 -2.25
N ILE A 193 7.00 7.93 -3.00
CA ILE A 193 7.77 8.91 -3.79
C ILE A 193 7.94 8.34 -5.21
N ASP A 194 7.45 9.06 -6.24
CA ASP A 194 7.45 8.55 -7.61
C ASP A 194 8.47 9.24 -8.53
N SER A 195 9.23 10.20 -8.00
CA SER A 195 10.38 10.81 -8.67
C SER A 195 11.31 11.46 -7.65
N LEU A 196 12.61 11.39 -7.90
CA LEU A 196 13.66 12.13 -7.17
C LEU A 196 13.97 13.49 -7.81
N ILE A 197 13.29 13.82 -8.91
CA ILE A 197 13.43 15.08 -9.66
C ILE A 197 12.23 15.96 -9.33
N PRO A 198 12.42 17.16 -8.70
CA PRO A 198 11.31 18.00 -8.22
C PRO A 198 10.25 18.33 -9.27
N GLU A 199 10.67 18.68 -10.49
CA GLU A 199 9.78 19.04 -11.60
C GLU A 199 8.97 17.85 -12.10
N ARG A 200 9.55 16.64 -12.10
CA ARG A 200 8.84 15.39 -12.46
C ARG A 200 7.92 14.97 -11.33
N TYR A 201 8.38 15.04 -10.08
CA TYR A 201 7.58 14.72 -8.90
C TYR A 201 6.28 15.53 -8.87
N SER A 202 6.36 16.87 -9.04
CA SER A 202 5.20 17.75 -8.99
C SER A 202 4.18 17.50 -10.13
N LYS A 203 4.65 16.98 -11.29
CA LYS A 203 3.78 16.56 -12.40
C LYS A 203 3.10 15.22 -12.15
N ILE A 204 3.74 14.31 -11.41
CA ILE A 204 3.19 13.01 -11.06
C ILE A 204 2.28 13.14 -9.83
N ARG A 205 2.79 13.72 -8.75
CA ARG A 205 2.08 13.93 -7.49
C ARG A 205 1.59 15.37 -7.40
N VAL A 206 0.57 15.66 -8.22
CA VAL A 206 -0.02 17.01 -8.34
C VAL A 206 -0.40 17.55 -6.96
N ASN A 207 -0.05 18.80 -6.69
CA ASN A 207 -0.09 19.49 -5.40
C ASN A 207 0.98 19.04 -4.39
N GLY A 208 1.91 18.17 -4.78
CA GLY A 208 3.03 17.75 -3.95
C GLY A 208 4.28 18.58 -4.17
N ASP A 209 5.09 18.72 -3.09
CA ASP A 209 6.40 19.36 -3.09
C ASP A 209 7.45 18.36 -2.60
N LEU A 210 8.37 17.96 -3.48
CA LEU A 210 9.40 16.98 -3.16
C LEU A 210 10.31 17.45 -2.03
N ASN A 211 10.68 18.74 -1.99
CA ASN A 211 11.57 19.27 -0.94
C ASN A 211 10.93 19.13 0.44
N LYS A 212 9.61 19.37 0.53
CA LYS A 212 8.85 19.15 1.76
C LYS A 212 8.82 17.66 2.14
N VAL A 213 8.59 16.77 1.17
CA VAL A 213 8.56 15.32 1.41
C VAL A 213 9.93 14.81 1.85
N MET A 214 11.03 15.28 1.24
CA MET A 214 12.39 14.90 1.63
C MET A 214 12.73 15.36 3.06
N LYS A 215 12.34 16.59 3.43
CA LYS A 215 12.49 17.04 4.81
C LYS A 215 11.70 16.18 5.82
N ASN A 216 10.51 15.74 5.44
CA ASN A 216 9.72 14.84 6.28
C ASN A 216 10.31 13.41 6.28
N PHE A 217 10.87 12.96 5.15
CA PHE A 217 11.62 11.71 5.07
C PHE A 217 12.75 11.65 6.10
N ASP A 218 13.54 12.72 6.22
CA ASP A 218 14.61 12.80 7.22
C ASP A 218 14.07 12.61 8.65
N THR A 219 12.92 13.24 8.95
CA THR A 219 12.26 13.09 10.26
C THR A 219 11.76 11.66 10.50
N PHE A 220 11.13 11.03 9.49
CA PHE A 220 10.70 9.63 9.59
C PHE A 220 11.89 8.67 9.69
N LYS A 221 12.97 8.96 8.96
CA LYS A 221 14.20 8.17 9.00
C LYS A 221 14.84 8.19 10.39
N GLU A 222 14.97 9.40 10.98
CA GLU A 222 15.48 9.56 12.35
C GLU A 222 14.64 8.76 13.37
N TYR A 223 13.31 8.84 13.27
CA TYR A 223 12.42 8.04 14.09
C TYR A 223 12.65 6.53 13.89
N CYS A 224 12.68 6.06 12.65
CA CYS A 224 12.86 4.64 12.34
C CYS A 224 14.22 4.13 12.84
N ASP A 225 15.28 4.88 12.68
CA ASP A 225 16.61 4.54 13.17
C ASP A 225 16.65 4.44 14.70
N LYS A 226 16.12 5.46 15.39
CA LYS A 226 16.04 5.51 16.85
C LYS A 226 15.30 4.31 17.43
N HIS A 227 14.21 3.91 16.80
CA HIS A 227 13.35 2.81 17.27
C HIS A 227 13.63 1.46 16.60
N LYS A 228 14.71 1.37 15.77
CA LYS A 228 15.10 0.16 15.00
C LYS A 228 13.96 -0.39 14.15
N ARG A 229 13.24 0.49 13.48
CA ARG A 229 12.09 0.17 12.63
C ARG A 229 12.44 0.32 11.15
N ASN A 230 11.62 -0.29 10.32
CA ASN A 230 11.78 -0.24 8.87
C ASN A 230 11.09 1.01 8.30
N LEU A 231 11.84 1.76 7.47
CA LEU A 231 11.31 2.76 6.56
C LEU A 231 11.34 2.19 5.14
N CYS A 232 10.25 2.29 4.42
CA CYS A 232 10.16 1.85 3.04
C CYS A 232 9.80 3.02 2.12
N ILE A 233 10.50 3.14 1.00
CA ILE A 233 10.11 4.00 -0.12
C ILE A 233 9.28 3.15 -1.08
N MET A 234 8.04 3.58 -1.33
CA MET A 234 7.13 2.97 -2.29
C MET A 234 7.10 3.81 -3.56
N VAL A 235 7.37 3.18 -4.68
CA VAL A 235 7.42 3.84 -5.99
C VAL A 235 6.45 3.12 -6.94
N ASN A 236 5.80 3.90 -7.77
CA ASN A 236 4.99 3.39 -8.88
C ASN A 236 5.77 3.57 -10.19
N PRO A 237 6.39 2.51 -10.75
CA PRO A 237 7.01 2.58 -12.07
C PRO A 237 5.96 2.88 -13.14
N MET A 238 6.18 3.95 -13.89
CA MET A 238 5.26 4.46 -14.90
C MET A 238 6.00 4.86 -16.18
N ARG A 239 5.26 5.13 -17.25
CA ARG A 239 5.80 5.57 -18.55
C ARG A 239 6.71 6.81 -18.48
N ASN A 240 6.52 7.65 -17.47
CA ASN A 240 7.17 8.96 -17.33
C ASN A 240 8.23 9.03 -16.23
N ASN A 241 8.51 7.90 -15.54
CA ASN A 241 9.54 7.87 -14.49
C ASN A 241 10.38 6.57 -14.47
N TRP A 242 10.15 5.62 -15.36
CA TRP A 242 10.81 4.30 -15.31
C TRP A 242 12.35 4.41 -15.33
N GLU A 243 12.91 5.43 -15.95
CA GLU A 243 14.37 5.68 -15.99
C GLU A 243 14.95 5.93 -14.58
N GLU A 244 14.13 6.37 -13.62
CA GLU A 244 14.56 6.64 -12.25
C GLU A 244 14.60 5.40 -11.36
N MET A 245 14.09 4.25 -11.78
CA MET A 245 14.01 3.05 -10.92
C MET A 245 15.38 2.60 -10.40
N PRO A 246 16.47 2.60 -11.20
CA PRO A 246 17.81 2.35 -10.69
C PRO A 246 18.29 3.40 -9.68
N HIS A 247 17.94 4.68 -9.85
CA HIS A 247 18.31 5.75 -8.94
C HIS A 247 17.56 5.66 -7.60
N PHE A 248 16.33 5.16 -7.60
CA PHE A 248 15.62 4.84 -6.35
C PHE A 248 16.32 3.73 -5.57
N LEU A 249 16.89 2.74 -6.29
CA LEU A 249 17.69 1.70 -5.61
C LEU A 249 18.95 2.29 -5.00
N ASP A 250 19.68 3.15 -5.73
CA ASP A 250 20.86 3.87 -5.22
C ASP A 250 20.50 4.69 -3.99
N PHE A 251 19.46 5.51 -4.07
CA PHE A 251 18.96 6.33 -2.95
C PHE A 251 18.61 5.48 -1.72
N CYS A 252 17.86 4.39 -1.90
CA CYS A 252 17.47 3.54 -0.79
C CYS A 252 18.66 2.77 -0.19
N HIS A 253 19.67 2.44 -1.00
CA HIS A 253 20.91 1.82 -0.53
C HIS A 253 21.73 2.78 0.33
N GLU A 254 21.94 4.02 -0.14
CA GLU A 254 22.66 5.10 0.56
C GLU A 254 22.02 5.44 1.91
N HIS A 255 20.69 5.53 1.95
CA HIS A 255 19.95 5.84 3.17
C HIS A 255 19.64 4.61 4.04
N ASN A 256 20.04 3.41 3.62
CA ASN A 256 19.75 2.15 4.29
C ASN A 256 18.26 1.91 4.56
N VAL A 257 17.36 2.29 3.63
CA VAL A 257 15.91 2.08 3.70
C VAL A 257 15.47 0.98 2.73
N TYR A 258 14.24 0.49 2.90
CA TYR A 258 13.65 -0.48 1.97
C TYR A 258 13.07 0.23 0.75
N LEU A 259 13.02 -0.50 -0.36
CA LEU A 259 12.39 -0.09 -1.61
C LEU A 259 11.29 -1.08 -1.97
N TRP A 260 10.17 -0.56 -2.46
CA TRP A 260 9.11 -1.36 -3.04
C TRP A 260 8.58 -0.72 -4.31
N PHE A 261 8.37 -1.52 -5.35
CA PHE A 261 7.71 -1.10 -6.59
C PHE A 261 6.29 -1.66 -6.65
N ASN A 262 5.31 -0.76 -6.85
CA ASN A 262 3.93 -1.14 -7.11
C ASN A 262 3.70 -1.23 -8.62
N THR A 263 2.88 -2.17 -9.05
CA THR A 263 2.47 -2.27 -10.46
C THR A 263 1.25 -1.40 -10.72
N ILE A 264 1.36 -0.46 -11.65
CA ILE A 264 0.22 0.35 -12.11
C ILE A 264 -0.49 -0.38 -13.25
N LEU A 265 -1.72 -0.82 -12.99
CA LEU A 265 -2.62 -1.41 -14.00
C LEU A 265 -3.57 -0.35 -14.57
N TYR A 266 -3.99 0.61 -13.76
CA TYR A 266 -4.91 1.69 -14.07
C TYR A 266 -4.45 2.99 -13.39
N PRO A 267 -4.57 4.15 -14.05
CA PRO A 267 -5.11 4.36 -15.41
C PRO A 267 -4.10 3.96 -16.51
N PRO A 268 -4.61 3.45 -17.67
CA PRO A 268 -3.76 2.85 -18.71
C PRO A 268 -2.68 3.80 -19.29
N GLN A 269 -2.91 5.11 -19.28
CA GLN A 269 -1.93 6.09 -19.74
C GLN A 269 -0.70 6.21 -18.82
N CYS A 270 -0.76 5.73 -17.59
CA CYS A 270 0.40 5.67 -16.68
C CYS A 270 1.14 4.33 -16.78
N ALA A 271 0.44 3.27 -17.14
CA ALA A 271 0.93 1.89 -17.05
C ALA A 271 1.99 1.56 -18.12
N ILE A 272 3.12 1.00 -17.70
CA ILE A 272 4.22 0.58 -18.60
C ILE A 272 3.75 -0.56 -19.53
N HIS A 273 3.03 -1.56 -18.99
CA HIS A 273 2.62 -2.75 -19.76
C HIS A 273 1.72 -2.44 -20.98
N ASN A 274 1.12 -1.25 -21.05
CA ASN A 274 0.33 -0.79 -22.19
C ASN A 274 1.16 -0.03 -23.24
N LEU A 275 2.49 -0.08 -23.16
CA LEU A 275 3.37 0.50 -24.17
C LEU A 275 3.51 -0.46 -25.36
N PRO A 276 3.76 0.07 -26.59
CA PRO A 276 4.14 -0.76 -27.73
C PRO A 276 5.40 -1.58 -27.44
N SER A 277 5.54 -2.74 -28.10
CA SER A 277 6.65 -3.69 -27.90
C SER A 277 8.03 -3.08 -28.08
N ASP A 278 8.23 -2.20 -29.06
CA ASP A 278 9.49 -1.48 -29.28
C ASP A 278 9.89 -0.61 -28.08
N LYS A 279 8.91 -0.01 -27.40
CA LYS A 279 9.14 0.78 -26.18
C LYS A 279 9.41 -0.11 -24.97
N LEU A 280 8.67 -1.21 -24.82
CA LEU A 280 8.92 -2.20 -23.77
C LEU A 280 10.31 -2.81 -23.90
N GLU A 281 10.74 -3.13 -25.11
CA GLU A 281 12.09 -3.64 -25.40
C GLU A 281 13.18 -2.62 -25.03
N THR A 282 12.98 -1.35 -25.36
CA THR A 282 13.89 -0.25 -24.97
C THR A 282 14.00 -0.19 -23.44
N ILE A 283 12.87 -0.15 -22.72
CA ILE A 283 12.84 -0.09 -21.24
C ILE A 283 13.52 -1.31 -20.62
N TYR A 284 13.20 -2.52 -21.12
CA TYR A 284 13.82 -3.75 -20.66
C TYR A 284 15.33 -3.74 -20.79
N ASN A 285 15.84 -3.39 -22.00
CA ASN A 285 17.27 -3.38 -22.30
C ASN A 285 18.03 -2.37 -21.44
N GLU A 286 17.50 -1.16 -21.28
CA GLU A 286 18.13 -0.12 -20.46
C GLU A 286 18.13 -0.49 -18.98
N LEU A 287 16.98 -0.87 -18.43
CA LEU A 287 16.87 -1.24 -17.02
C LEU A 287 17.66 -2.53 -16.70
N SER A 288 17.67 -3.52 -17.58
CA SER A 288 18.48 -4.74 -17.40
C SER A 288 19.98 -4.42 -17.31
N LYS A 289 20.49 -3.51 -18.15
CA LYS A 289 21.86 -3.04 -18.08
C LYS A 289 22.17 -2.31 -16.76
N GLU A 290 21.29 -1.43 -16.33
CA GLU A 290 21.46 -0.66 -15.08
C GLU A 290 21.33 -1.54 -13.84
N THR A 291 20.43 -2.54 -13.86
CA THR A 291 20.24 -3.50 -12.77
C THR A 291 21.52 -4.33 -12.53
N LYS A 292 22.15 -4.81 -13.61
CA LYS A 292 23.39 -5.60 -13.50
C LYS A 292 24.54 -4.86 -12.79
N LYS A 293 24.61 -3.53 -12.92
CA LYS A 293 25.62 -2.71 -12.22
C LYS A 293 25.42 -2.64 -10.71
N ARG A 294 24.22 -2.96 -10.23
CA ARG A 294 23.78 -2.83 -8.82
C ARG A 294 23.66 -4.16 -8.09
N THR A 295 24.20 -5.23 -8.69
CA THR A 295 24.22 -6.57 -8.05
C THR A 295 24.87 -6.50 -6.67
N GLY A 296 24.19 -7.05 -5.66
CA GLY A 296 24.67 -7.06 -4.27
C GLY A 296 24.23 -5.85 -3.43
N MET A 297 23.62 -4.81 -4.02
CA MET A 297 23.03 -3.71 -3.25
C MET A 297 21.80 -4.16 -2.47
N LYS A 298 21.53 -3.46 -1.36
CA LYS A 298 20.24 -3.59 -0.66
C LYS A 298 19.09 -3.31 -1.65
N ASN A 299 18.02 -4.09 -1.58
CA ASN A 299 16.87 -4.02 -2.48
C ASN A 299 17.12 -4.43 -3.95
N PHE A 300 18.31 -4.94 -4.31
CA PHE A 300 18.60 -5.42 -5.67
C PHE A 300 17.49 -6.35 -6.22
N LYS A 301 17.00 -7.28 -5.38
CA LYS A 301 15.95 -8.23 -5.77
C LYS A 301 14.66 -7.55 -6.22
N ILE A 302 14.33 -6.37 -5.67
CA ILE A 302 13.12 -5.62 -6.02
C ILE A 302 13.24 -5.03 -7.44
N LEU A 303 14.38 -4.42 -7.76
CA LEU A 303 14.63 -3.91 -9.11
C LEU A 303 14.73 -5.06 -10.12
N ASN A 304 15.41 -6.16 -9.77
CA ASN A 304 15.53 -7.33 -10.63
C ASN A 304 14.16 -7.95 -10.91
N HIS A 305 13.27 -8.05 -9.91
CA HIS A 305 11.90 -8.52 -10.10
C HIS A 305 11.10 -7.63 -11.06
N LEU A 306 11.19 -6.31 -10.93
CA LEU A 306 10.54 -5.38 -11.87
C LEU A 306 11.00 -5.66 -13.32
N VAL A 307 12.30 -5.86 -13.52
CA VAL A 307 12.89 -5.99 -14.86
C VAL A 307 12.66 -7.38 -15.45
N GLU A 308 13.07 -8.44 -14.73
CA GLU A 308 13.10 -9.80 -15.27
C GLU A 308 11.75 -10.52 -15.15
N ASP A 309 10.94 -10.21 -14.12
CA ASP A 309 9.68 -10.92 -13.88
C ASP A 309 8.44 -10.14 -14.34
N GLN A 310 8.51 -8.80 -14.44
CA GLN A 310 7.38 -7.99 -14.89
C GLN A 310 7.58 -7.46 -16.31
N ILE A 311 8.56 -6.55 -16.53
CA ILE A 311 8.73 -5.88 -17.82
C ILE A 311 9.04 -6.88 -18.94
N LYS A 312 9.89 -7.87 -18.67
CA LYS A 312 10.20 -8.94 -19.62
C LYS A 312 8.99 -9.75 -20.02
N ASN A 313 8.11 -10.11 -19.06
CA ASN A 313 6.89 -10.84 -19.36
C ASN A 313 5.92 -9.98 -20.18
N TRP A 314 5.74 -8.70 -19.84
CA TRP A 314 4.92 -7.78 -20.65
C TRP A 314 5.45 -7.63 -22.07
N LEU A 315 6.77 -7.61 -22.25
CA LEU A 315 7.40 -7.60 -23.57
C LEU A 315 7.09 -8.89 -24.34
N LEU A 316 7.24 -10.05 -23.71
CA LEU A 316 6.93 -11.35 -24.35
C LEU A 316 5.45 -11.45 -24.73
N ASP A 317 4.55 -11.05 -23.85
CA ASP A 317 3.10 -11.04 -24.11
C ASP A 317 2.71 -10.09 -25.25
N SER A 318 3.48 -9.03 -25.49
CA SER A 318 3.24 -8.05 -26.57
C SER A 318 3.54 -8.58 -27.97
N TYR A 319 4.21 -9.74 -28.09
CA TYR A 319 4.50 -10.41 -29.38
C TYR A 319 3.49 -11.52 -29.71
N THR A 320 2.61 -11.87 -28.77
CA THR A 320 1.53 -12.87 -28.94
C THR A 320 0.21 -12.20 -29.30
#